data_4ba64722f6ae97ce6359e01a522374e3
#
_entry.id   4ba64722f6ae97ce6359e01a522374e3
#
_cell.length_a   1.000
_cell.length_b   1.000
_cell.length_c   1.000
_cell.angle_alpha   90.00
_cell.angle_beta   90.00
_cell.angle_gamma   90.00
#
_symmetry.space_group_name_H-M   'P 1'
#
loop_
_entity.id
_entity.type
_entity.pdbx_description
1 polymer ?
#
loop_
_entity_poly.entity_id
_entity_poly.type
_entity_poly.pdbx_seq_one_letter_code
_entity_poly.pdbx_strand_id
1 'polypeptide(L)'
;MEVNIEKDESIDDLQLNGLQLIQKNEGFRFGVDAVLLSHFANVKKKHRVIDLCTGTGIVSFLMYGKYNPSEVVGLEIQEEMVEMANRSAKLNDITDRIEFVKGDLKDKKLLDSLGRF
;
A
#
# COMPACT_ATOMS: atom_id res chain seq x y z
N MET A 1 -5.32 0.18 18.64
CA MET A 1 -6.03 1.16 17.78
C MET A 1 -7.13 0.46 17.01
N GLU A 2 -8.35 0.95 17.15
CA GLU A 2 -9.48 0.37 16.42
C GLU A 2 -9.55 0.95 15.01
N VAL A 3 -9.83 0.07 14.05
CA VAL A 3 -9.99 0.44 12.65
C VAL A 3 -11.40 0.00 12.22
N ASN A 4 -12.14 0.93 11.63
CA ASN A 4 -13.49 0.64 11.16
C ASN A 4 -13.44 -0.09 9.82
N ILE A 5 -14.27 -1.12 9.70
CA ILE A 5 -14.43 -1.89 8.47
C ILE A 5 -15.86 -1.69 7.98
N GLU A 6 -16.01 -1.28 6.73
CA GLU A 6 -17.31 -1.10 6.10
C GLU A 6 -17.98 -2.44 5.78
N LYS A 7 -19.32 -2.42 5.58
CA LYS A 7 -20.08 -3.65 5.32
C LYS A 7 -19.65 -4.41 4.07
N ASP A 8 -19.20 -3.69 3.06
CA ASP A 8 -18.77 -4.24 1.78
C ASP A 8 -17.27 -4.53 1.74
N GLU A 9 -16.62 -4.50 2.88
CA GLU A 9 -15.18 -4.73 3.01
C GLU A 9 -14.88 -6.01 3.79
N SER A 10 -13.70 -6.56 3.57
CA SER A 10 -13.17 -7.68 4.32
C SER A 10 -11.71 -7.44 4.65
N ILE A 11 -11.23 -8.15 5.67
CA ILE A 11 -9.82 -8.17 6.04
C ILE A 11 -9.22 -9.48 5.54
N ASP A 12 -8.20 -9.40 4.70
CA ASP A 12 -7.49 -10.56 4.19
C ASP A 12 -6.11 -10.65 4.82
N ASP A 13 -5.73 -11.85 5.25
CA ASP A 13 -4.39 -12.14 5.76
C ASP A 13 -3.45 -12.35 4.57
N LEU A 14 -2.37 -11.57 4.51
CA LEU A 14 -1.39 -11.68 3.43
C LEU A 14 -0.43 -12.86 3.64
N GLN A 15 -0.52 -13.55 4.78
CA GLN A 15 0.35 -14.67 5.14
C GLN A 15 1.84 -14.29 5.06
N LEU A 16 2.12 -13.05 5.46
CA LEU A 16 3.45 -12.48 5.45
C LEU A 16 3.61 -11.58 6.68
N ASN A 17 4.32 -12.05 7.69
CA ASN A 17 4.63 -11.31 8.91
C ASN A 17 3.39 -10.74 9.63
N GLY A 18 2.25 -11.44 9.53
CA GLY A 18 1.01 -11.01 10.16
C GLY A 18 0.31 -9.83 9.49
N LEU A 19 0.76 -9.40 8.31
CA LEU A 19 0.16 -8.29 7.59
C LEU A 19 -1.26 -8.61 7.13
N GLN A 20 -2.16 -7.65 7.29
CA GLN A 20 -3.56 -7.75 6.89
C GLN A 20 -3.91 -6.62 5.94
N LEU A 21 -4.82 -6.88 5.01
CA LEU A 21 -5.24 -5.92 4.00
C LEU A 21 -6.75 -5.80 3.98
N ILE A 22 -7.26 -4.56 4.01
CA ILE A 22 -8.68 -4.28 3.82
C ILE A 22 -8.96 -4.21 2.32
N GLN A 23 -9.95 -4.96 1.86
CA GLN A 23 -10.37 -4.97 0.46
C GLN A 23 -11.89 -4.91 0.36
N LYS A 24 -12.40 -4.43 -0.78
CA LYS A 24 -13.81 -4.53 -1.12
C LYS A 24 -14.17 -5.99 -1.40
N ASN A 25 -15.35 -6.41 -0.94
CA ASN A 25 -15.86 -7.75 -1.24
C ASN A 25 -16.16 -7.92 -2.72
N GLU A 26 -16.62 -6.84 -3.36
CA GLU A 26 -16.88 -6.81 -4.78
C GLU A 26 -15.96 -5.78 -5.45
N GLY A 27 -15.65 -6.00 -6.73
CA GLY A 27 -14.75 -5.15 -7.49
C GLY A 27 -13.38 -5.76 -7.62
N PHE A 28 -12.38 -4.90 -7.84
CA PHE A 28 -11.01 -5.37 -8.07
C PHE A 28 -10.39 -5.91 -6.77
N ARG A 29 -9.90 -7.13 -6.86
CA ARG A 29 -9.09 -7.76 -5.81
C ARG A 29 -7.74 -8.16 -6.41
N PHE A 30 -6.69 -8.16 -5.57
CA PHE A 30 -5.36 -8.48 -6.09
C PHE A 30 -5.28 -9.94 -6.54
N GLY A 31 -4.45 -10.15 -7.57
CA GLY A 31 -4.13 -11.48 -8.08
C GLY A 31 -2.68 -11.85 -7.85
N VAL A 32 -2.26 -12.96 -8.46
CA VAL A 32 -0.89 -13.47 -8.35
C VAL A 32 0.14 -12.52 -8.93
N ASP A 33 -0.25 -11.64 -9.87
CA ASP A 33 0.61 -10.65 -10.49
C ASP A 33 1.22 -9.68 -9.47
N ALA A 34 0.43 -9.25 -8.47
CA ALA A 34 0.95 -8.39 -7.40
C ALA A 34 2.04 -9.09 -6.59
N VAL A 35 1.83 -10.37 -6.29
CA VAL A 35 2.81 -11.19 -5.56
C VAL A 35 4.09 -11.36 -6.37
N LEU A 36 3.96 -11.65 -7.66
CA LEU A 36 5.10 -11.81 -8.57
C LEU A 36 5.89 -10.51 -8.71
N LEU A 37 5.20 -9.37 -8.86
CA LEU A 37 5.85 -8.08 -8.96
C LEU A 37 6.65 -7.77 -7.70
N SER A 38 6.06 -7.98 -6.54
CA SER A 38 6.74 -7.73 -5.27
C SER A 38 7.98 -8.62 -5.10
N HIS A 39 7.89 -9.86 -5.55
CA HIS A 39 9.02 -10.80 -5.49
C HIS A 39 10.16 -10.38 -6.42
N PHE A 40 9.84 -9.80 -7.56
CA PHE A 40 10.81 -9.39 -8.58
C PHE A 40 11.53 -8.08 -8.23
N ALA A 41 11.00 -7.27 -7.36
CA ALA A 41 11.38 -5.86 -7.20
C ALA A 41 12.74 -5.61 -6.55
N ASN A 42 13.36 -6.53 -5.87
CA ASN A 42 14.72 -6.44 -5.31
C ASN A 42 14.97 -5.14 -4.51
N VAL A 43 14.20 -4.94 -3.46
CA VAL A 43 14.28 -3.76 -2.59
C VAL A 43 15.20 -4.03 -1.40
N LYS A 44 15.92 -3.00 -0.92
CA LYS A 44 16.81 -3.08 0.24
C LYS A 44 16.28 -2.24 1.39
N LYS A 45 16.71 -2.55 2.61
CA LYS A 45 16.25 -1.88 3.84
C LYS A 45 16.40 -0.37 3.84
N LYS A 46 17.44 0.18 3.21
CA LYS A 46 17.69 1.63 3.16
C LYS A 46 16.89 2.34 2.08
N HIS A 47 16.21 1.61 1.21
CA HIS A 47 15.48 2.19 0.10
C HIS A 47 14.19 2.84 0.57
N ARG A 48 13.84 3.94 -0.08
CA ARG A 48 12.48 4.47 -0.11
C ARG A 48 11.81 3.91 -1.35
N VAL A 49 10.59 3.45 -1.21
CA VAL A 49 9.83 2.83 -2.30
C VAL A 49 8.61 3.67 -2.60
N ILE A 50 8.34 3.90 -3.87
CA ILE A 50 7.06 4.47 -4.30
C ILE A 50 6.31 3.43 -5.14
N ASP A 51 5.05 3.22 -4.80
CA ASP A 51 4.15 2.34 -5.51
C ASP A 51 3.14 3.20 -6.27
N LEU A 52 3.38 3.35 -7.56
CA LEU A 52 2.55 4.18 -8.43
C LEU A 52 1.27 3.41 -8.81
N CYS A 53 0.12 4.05 -8.65
CA CYS A 53 -1.19 3.43 -8.85
C CYS A 53 -1.42 2.27 -7.88
N THR A 54 -1.22 2.55 -6.60
CA THR A 54 -1.15 1.53 -5.56
C THR A 54 -2.45 0.76 -5.32
N GLY A 55 -3.61 1.31 -5.69
CA GLY A 55 -4.91 0.69 -5.47
C GLY A 55 -5.19 0.44 -4.00
N THR A 56 -5.40 -0.81 -3.62
CA THR A 56 -5.60 -1.22 -2.21
C THR A 56 -4.33 -1.13 -1.37
N GLY A 57 -3.18 -0.92 -2.01
CA GLY A 57 -1.87 -0.94 -1.34
C GLY A 57 -1.23 -2.31 -1.31
N ILE A 58 -1.78 -3.31 -1.99
CA ILE A 58 -1.26 -4.69 -1.90
C ILE A 58 0.24 -4.77 -2.18
N VAL A 59 0.73 -4.17 -3.27
CA VAL A 59 2.16 -4.22 -3.61
C VAL A 59 2.98 -3.50 -2.54
N SER A 60 2.51 -2.34 -2.08
CA SER A 60 3.16 -1.58 -0.99
C SER A 60 3.33 -2.43 0.28
N PHE A 61 2.27 -3.13 0.70
CA PHE A 61 2.34 -3.98 1.90
C PHE A 61 3.26 -5.19 1.70
N LEU A 62 3.23 -5.79 0.51
CA LEU A 62 4.13 -6.91 0.20
C LEU A 62 5.59 -6.46 0.19
N MET A 63 5.88 -5.26 -0.36
CA MET A 63 7.22 -4.68 -0.33
C MET A 63 7.70 -4.44 1.11
N TYR A 64 6.82 -3.87 1.93
CA TYR A 64 7.12 -3.67 3.34
C TYR A 64 7.42 -4.99 4.05
N GLY A 65 6.56 -5.98 3.88
CA GLY A 65 6.68 -7.27 4.57
C GLY A 65 7.88 -8.10 4.13
N LYS A 66 8.22 -8.06 2.85
CA LYS A 66 9.33 -8.85 2.30
C LYS A 66 10.69 -8.22 2.55
N TYR A 67 10.80 -6.91 2.38
CA TYR A 67 12.10 -6.25 2.29
C TYR A 67 12.39 -5.29 3.44
N ASN A 68 11.36 -4.89 4.18
CA ASN A 68 11.48 -3.95 5.29
C ASN A 68 12.23 -2.67 4.90
N PRO A 69 11.81 -1.97 3.83
CA PRO A 69 12.47 -0.75 3.39
C PRO A 69 12.32 0.37 4.42
N SER A 70 13.07 1.46 4.24
CA SER A 70 12.99 2.60 5.18
C SER A 70 11.64 3.29 5.15
N GLU A 71 11.02 3.36 3.97
CA GLU A 71 9.73 4.01 3.78
C GLU A 71 9.05 3.49 2.51
N VAL A 72 7.74 3.38 2.54
CA VAL A 72 6.92 3.09 1.37
C VAL A 72 5.86 4.16 1.21
N VAL A 73 5.75 4.74 0.02
CA VAL A 73 4.68 5.68 -0.34
C VAL A 73 3.88 5.07 -1.47
N GLY A 74 2.58 4.96 -1.30
CA GLY A 74 1.67 4.55 -2.36
C GLY A 74 0.92 5.76 -2.92
N LEU A 75 0.90 5.90 -4.25
CA LEU A 75 0.17 6.98 -4.93
C LEU A 75 -1.06 6.40 -5.60
N GLU A 76 -2.20 7.02 -5.38
CA GLU A 76 -3.47 6.55 -5.94
C GLU A 76 -4.40 7.74 -6.20
N ILE A 77 -5.07 7.76 -7.35
CA ILE A 77 -5.96 8.85 -7.73
C ILE A 77 -7.35 8.74 -7.08
N GLN A 78 -7.78 7.53 -6.77
CA GLN A 78 -9.10 7.29 -6.18
C GLN A 78 -9.06 7.49 -4.67
N GLU A 79 -9.74 8.54 -4.21
CA GLU A 79 -9.78 8.90 -2.78
C GLU A 79 -10.24 7.75 -1.88
N GLU A 80 -11.24 7.01 -2.31
CA GLU A 80 -11.79 5.87 -1.56
C GLU A 80 -10.73 4.79 -1.34
N MET A 81 -9.91 4.53 -2.36
CA MET A 81 -8.83 3.53 -2.25
C MET A 81 -7.72 4.01 -1.33
N VAL A 82 -7.36 5.29 -1.40
CA VAL A 82 -6.36 5.90 -0.51
C VAL A 82 -6.81 5.78 0.95
N GLU A 83 -8.06 6.10 1.24
CA GLU A 83 -8.61 6.02 2.58
C GLU A 83 -8.57 4.58 3.11
N MET A 84 -8.98 3.62 2.27
CA MET A 84 -8.98 2.21 2.63
C MET A 84 -7.56 1.69 2.87
N ALA A 85 -6.61 2.06 2.01
CA ALA A 85 -5.20 1.66 2.16
C ALA A 85 -4.58 2.25 3.44
N ASN A 86 -4.90 3.49 3.79
CA ASN A 86 -4.44 4.09 5.04
C ASN A 86 -5.05 3.42 6.26
N ARG A 87 -6.29 2.95 6.18
CA ARG A 87 -6.88 2.14 7.26
C ARG A 87 -6.14 0.80 7.40
N SER A 88 -5.73 0.19 6.30
CA SER A 88 -4.91 -1.03 6.34
C SER A 88 -3.57 -0.76 7.02
N ALA A 89 -2.94 0.38 6.76
CA ALA A 89 -1.69 0.76 7.43
C ALA A 89 -1.89 0.90 8.96
N LYS A 90 -3.00 1.50 9.37
CA LYS A 90 -3.35 1.61 10.81
C LYS A 90 -3.60 0.24 11.42
N LEU A 91 -4.32 -0.62 10.71
CA LEU A 91 -4.62 -1.98 11.17
C LEU A 91 -3.35 -2.77 11.47
N ASN A 92 -2.30 -2.56 10.68
CA ASN A 92 -1.01 -3.21 10.84
C ASN A 92 -0.03 -2.44 11.75
N ASP A 93 -0.42 -1.28 12.25
CA ASP A 93 0.41 -0.42 13.11
C ASP A 93 1.74 -0.03 12.48
N ILE A 94 1.72 0.36 11.21
CA ILE A 94 2.91 0.71 10.43
C ILE A 94 2.80 2.08 9.73
N THR A 95 1.97 2.97 10.28
CA THR A 95 1.76 4.30 9.69
C THR A 95 3.01 5.18 9.70
N ASP A 96 4.00 4.86 10.50
CA ASP A 96 5.30 5.54 10.51
C ASP A 96 6.21 5.12 9.36
N ARG A 97 5.90 4.03 8.68
CA ARG A 97 6.74 3.44 7.64
C ARG A 97 6.07 3.41 6.27
N ILE A 98 4.75 3.49 6.22
CA ILE A 98 3.99 3.39 4.99
C ILE A 98 2.89 4.45 4.97
N GLU A 99 2.77 5.15 3.85
CA GLU A 99 1.80 6.23 3.66
C GLU A 99 1.18 6.12 2.28
N PHE A 100 -0.12 6.39 2.20
CA PHE A 100 -0.84 6.44 0.93
C PHE A 100 -1.32 7.85 0.68
N VAL A 101 -1.02 8.35 -0.52
CA VAL A 101 -1.26 9.74 -0.92
C VAL A 101 -2.19 9.77 -2.13
N LYS A 102 -3.22 10.62 -2.05
CA LYS A 102 -4.08 10.86 -3.20
C LYS A 102 -3.36 11.77 -4.18
N GLY A 103 -3.31 11.36 -5.44
CA GLY A 103 -2.72 12.19 -6.47
C GLY A 103 -2.73 11.56 -7.84
N ASP A 104 -2.48 12.41 -8.83
CA ASP A 104 -2.40 12.04 -10.24
C ASP A 104 -0.93 11.89 -10.64
N LEU A 105 -0.60 10.83 -11.37
CA LEU A 105 0.75 10.61 -11.92
C LEU A 105 1.23 11.78 -12.78
N LYS A 106 0.30 12.56 -13.34
CA LYS A 106 0.62 13.73 -14.16
C LYS A 106 0.97 14.97 -13.35
N ASP A 107 0.73 14.94 -12.04
CA ASP A 107 1.00 16.08 -11.17
C ASP A 107 2.48 16.09 -10.76
N LYS A 108 3.28 16.78 -11.57
CA LYS A 108 4.71 16.86 -11.36
C LYS A 108 5.07 17.50 -10.02
N LYS A 109 4.34 18.53 -9.61
CA LYS A 109 4.61 19.21 -8.33
C LYS A 109 4.43 18.28 -7.16
N LEU A 110 3.36 17.47 -7.19
CA LEU A 110 3.13 16.46 -6.16
C LEU A 110 4.27 15.45 -6.12
N LEU A 111 4.64 14.90 -7.28
CA LEU A 111 5.71 13.90 -7.35
C LEU A 111 7.04 14.47 -6.84
N ASP A 112 7.38 15.70 -7.22
CA ASP A 112 8.59 16.37 -6.75
C ASP A 112 8.56 16.57 -5.23
N SER A 113 7.38 16.84 -4.66
CA SER A 113 7.23 17.04 -3.21
C SER A 113 7.46 15.77 -2.39
N LEU A 114 7.26 14.59 -2.99
CA LEU A 114 7.45 13.32 -2.30
C LEU A 114 8.92 12.93 -2.17
N GLY A 115 9.80 13.59 -2.90
CA GLY A 115 11.24 13.33 -2.81
C GLY A 115 11.73 12.26 -3.79
N ARG A 116 12.86 11.66 -3.48
CA ARG A 116 13.49 10.64 -4.33
C ARG A 116 13.28 9.24 -3.78
N PHE A 117 13.17 8.32 -4.70
CA PHE A 117 12.96 6.90 -4.41
C PHE A 117 13.97 6.02 -5.12
#